data_326a0147b26cfd311d98c81d97caba2a
#
_entry.id   326a0147b26cfd311d98c81d97caba2a
#
_cell.length_a   1.000
_cell.length_b   1.000
_cell.length_c   1.000
_cell.angle_alpha   90.00
_cell.angle_beta   90.00
_cell.angle_gamma   90.00
#
_symmetry.space_group_name_H-M   'P 1'
#
loop_
_entity.id
_entity.type
_entity.pdbx_description
1 polymer ?
#
loop_
_entity_poly.entity_id
_entity_poly.type
_entity_poly.pdbx_seq_one_letter_code
_entity_poly.pdbx_strand_id
1 'polypeptide(L)'
;MTWDEKDFIVGINQKEEEAFHQLFLSFHSYLVMFAVRRVGEVSTAEDIVQDTFISVWESSRSYNSYIGLKAWLYELVQNKCLNYLKHKNVERKYHSYVNSHKDIVGESFDLTQEEIYRRLYLAVRELPDKCRAVFELYLDGKKNDEIAAILEISVLTVKAHKQNAVRLLKERLGTLFLLYLLLRKKFFR
;
A
#
# COMPACT_ATOMS: atom_id res chain seq x y z
N MET A 1 -10.85 14.64 -13.62
CA MET A 1 -12.12 15.08 -13.02
C MET A 1 -12.02 14.84 -11.53
N THR A 2 -12.05 15.85 -10.71
CA THR A 2 -12.08 15.73 -9.24
C THR A 2 -13.54 15.65 -8.85
N TRP A 3 -13.99 14.44 -8.52
CA TRP A 3 -15.31 14.24 -7.92
C TRP A 3 -15.38 14.99 -6.59
N ASP A 4 -16.51 15.66 -6.31
CA ASP A 4 -16.82 16.03 -4.93
C ASP A 4 -16.99 14.75 -4.09
N GLU A 5 -16.52 14.76 -2.84
CA GLU A 5 -16.60 13.55 -1.98
C GLU A 5 -18.01 13.01 -1.82
N LYS A 6 -19.02 13.90 -1.86
CA LYS A 6 -20.43 13.51 -1.74
C LYS A 6 -20.91 12.77 -3.00
N ASP A 7 -20.62 13.32 -4.17
CA ASP A 7 -21.00 12.73 -5.45
C ASP A 7 -20.32 11.37 -5.65
N PHE A 8 -19.03 11.26 -5.24
CA PHE A 8 -18.30 10.02 -5.26
C PHE A 8 -18.97 8.93 -4.39
N ILE A 9 -19.39 9.26 -3.16
CA ILE A 9 -20.07 8.31 -2.27
C ILE A 9 -21.44 7.92 -2.81
N VAL A 10 -22.17 8.85 -3.42
CA VAL A 10 -23.43 8.54 -4.10
C VAL A 10 -23.20 7.56 -5.25
N GLY A 11 -22.22 7.80 -6.12
CA GLY A 11 -21.89 6.91 -7.22
C GLY A 11 -21.48 5.51 -6.75
N ILE A 12 -20.68 5.40 -5.67
CA ILE A 12 -20.32 4.10 -5.05
C ILE A 12 -21.58 3.37 -4.56
N ASN A 13 -22.48 4.06 -3.88
CA ASN A 13 -23.74 3.47 -3.36
C ASN A 13 -24.70 3.04 -4.48
N GLN A 14 -24.66 3.73 -5.61
CA GLN A 14 -25.45 3.41 -6.81
C GLN A 14 -24.78 2.37 -7.70
N LYS A 15 -23.59 1.91 -7.34
CA LYS A 15 -22.76 0.97 -8.11
C LYS A 15 -22.43 1.50 -9.52
N GLU A 16 -22.17 2.79 -9.63
CA GLU A 16 -21.72 3.40 -10.87
C GLU A 16 -20.31 2.92 -11.22
N GLU A 17 -20.15 2.44 -12.45
CA GLU A 17 -18.88 1.87 -12.94
C GLU A 17 -17.74 2.90 -12.86
N GLU A 18 -17.99 4.15 -13.21
CA GLU A 18 -17.00 5.22 -13.18
C GLU A 18 -16.55 5.54 -11.74
N ALA A 19 -17.47 5.62 -10.78
CA ALA A 19 -17.13 5.82 -9.37
C ALA A 19 -16.30 4.65 -8.83
N PHE A 20 -16.63 3.44 -9.24
CA PHE A 20 -15.88 2.23 -8.84
C PHE A 20 -14.50 2.17 -9.49
N HIS A 21 -14.37 2.57 -10.73
CA HIS A 21 -13.10 2.71 -11.42
C HIS A 21 -12.19 3.73 -10.71
N GLN A 22 -12.74 4.87 -10.30
CA GLN A 22 -12.02 5.87 -9.51
C GLN A 22 -11.64 5.35 -8.12
N LEU A 23 -12.50 4.56 -7.46
CA LEU A 23 -12.18 3.87 -6.21
C LEU A 23 -10.97 2.94 -6.40
N PHE A 24 -11.01 2.12 -7.44
CA PHE A 24 -9.93 1.19 -7.77
C PHE A 24 -8.62 1.93 -8.00
N LEU A 25 -8.60 2.93 -8.88
CA LEU A 25 -7.41 3.73 -9.16
C LEU A 25 -6.84 4.43 -7.92
N SER A 26 -7.74 4.85 -7.01
CA SER A 26 -7.35 5.59 -5.80
C SER A 26 -6.81 4.70 -4.69
N PHE A 27 -7.22 3.43 -4.62
CA PHE A 27 -6.94 2.58 -3.46
C PHE A 27 -6.15 1.30 -3.78
N HIS A 28 -6.21 0.76 -5.00
CA HIS A 28 -5.63 -0.54 -5.33
C HIS A 28 -4.16 -0.67 -4.88
N SER A 29 -3.29 0.21 -5.35
CA SER A 29 -1.85 0.13 -5.04
C SER A 29 -1.54 0.27 -3.55
N TYR A 30 -2.32 1.06 -2.83
CA TYR A 30 -2.15 1.22 -1.37
C TYR A 30 -2.58 0.00 -0.60
N LEU A 31 -3.72 -0.58 -0.98
CA LEU A 31 -4.23 -1.80 -0.37
C LEU A 31 -3.31 -2.98 -0.64
N VAL A 32 -2.72 -3.07 -1.84
CA VAL A 32 -1.69 -4.08 -2.15
C VAL A 32 -0.47 -3.89 -1.25
N MET A 33 0.07 -2.67 -1.13
CA MET A 33 1.20 -2.41 -0.22
C MET A 33 0.86 -2.74 1.24
N PHE A 34 -0.36 -2.43 1.68
CA PHE A 34 -0.86 -2.75 3.01
C PHE A 34 -0.94 -4.28 3.23
N ALA A 35 -1.43 -5.03 2.24
CA ALA A 35 -1.52 -6.48 2.30
C ALA A 35 -0.14 -7.15 2.25
N VAL A 36 0.78 -6.72 1.36
CA VAL A 36 2.16 -7.26 1.24
C VAL A 36 2.88 -7.26 2.58
N ARG A 37 2.76 -6.19 3.37
CA ARG A 37 3.37 -6.12 4.70
C ARG A 37 2.87 -7.19 5.66
N ARG A 38 1.66 -7.69 5.47
CA ARG A 38 1.03 -8.69 6.34
C ARG A 38 1.29 -10.11 5.87
N VAL A 39 1.13 -10.35 4.57
CA VAL A 39 1.26 -11.71 4.01
C VAL A 39 2.66 -12.02 3.50
N GLY A 40 3.47 -10.99 3.20
CA GLY A 40 4.87 -11.12 2.80
C GLY A 40 5.09 -11.47 1.32
N GLU A 41 4.03 -11.62 0.53
CA GLU A 41 4.08 -12.04 -0.87
C GLU A 41 3.18 -11.16 -1.74
N VAL A 42 3.72 -10.65 -2.83
CA VAL A 42 3.03 -9.67 -3.69
C VAL A 42 1.82 -10.30 -4.39
N SER A 43 1.97 -11.49 -4.99
CA SER A 43 0.88 -12.18 -5.69
C SER A 43 -0.31 -12.44 -4.78
N THR A 44 -0.07 -12.98 -3.59
CA THR A 44 -1.10 -13.20 -2.57
C THR A 44 -1.78 -11.88 -2.13
N ALA A 45 -1.01 -10.81 -2.01
CA ALA A 45 -1.55 -9.51 -1.64
C ALA A 45 -2.43 -8.92 -2.73
N GLU A 46 -2.05 -9.06 -4.00
CA GLU A 46 -2.84 -8.66 -5.16
C GLU A 46 -4.16 -9.42 -5.22
N ASP A 47 -4.14 -10.74 -5.03
CA ASP A 47 -5.34 -11.58 -5.00
C ASP A 47 -6.29 -11.14 -3.87
N ILE A 48 -5.77 -10.92 -2.66
CA ILE A 48 -6.57 -10.44 -1.52
C ILE A 48 -7.23 -9.09 -1.82
N VAL A 49 -6.51 -8.19 -2.48
CA VAL A 49 -7.03 -6.86 -2.81
C VAL A 49 -8.06 -6.93 -3.93
N GLN A 50 -7.85 -7.74 -4.97
CA GLN A 50 -8.84 -7.98 -6.01
C GLN A 50 -10.13 -8.55 -5.42
N ASP A 51 -10.03 -9.57 -4.58
CA ASP A 51 -11.15 -10.15 -3.85
C ASP A 51 -11.87 -9.13 -2.94
N THR A 52 -11.12 -8.15 -2.43
CA THR A 52 -11.69 -7.05 -1.64
C THR A 52 -12.56 -6.15 -2.52
N PHE A 53 -12.09 -5.74 -3.69
CA PHE A 53 -12.87 -4.93 -4.61
C PHE A 53 -14.12 -5.66 -5.12
N ILE A 54 -14.03 -6.95 -5.41
CA ILE A 54 -15.19 -7.79 -5.76
C ILE A 54 -16.20 -7.79 -4.61
N SER A 55 -15.75 -8.01 -3.37
CA SER A 55 -16.62 -8.00 -2.19
C SER A 55 -17.31 -6.63 -1.97
N VAL A 56 -16.63 -5.53 -2.28
CA VAL A 56 -17.20 -4.18 -2.23
C VAL A 56 -18.28 -4.00 -3.29
N TRP A 57 -18.02 -4.44 -4.53
CA TRP A 57 -18.96 -4.38 -5.64
C TRP A 57 -20.24 -5.17 -5.38
N GLU A 58 -20.09 -6.38 -4.84
CA GLU A 58 -21.20 -7.28 -4.54
C GLU A 58 -21.99 -6.88 -3.29
N SER A 59 -21.37 -6.10 -2.39
CA SER A 59 -21.98 -5.68 -1.13
C SER A 59 -23.25 -4.84 -1.36
N SER A 60 -24.25 -5.07 -0.53
CA SER A 60 -25.45 -4.21 -0.42
C SER A 60 -25.28 -3.09 0.60
N ARG A 61 -24.06 -2.89 1.12
CA ARG A 61 -23.77 -1.88 2.13
C ARG A 61 -23.78 -0.48 1.51
N SER A 62 -24.42 0.47 2.20
CA SER A 62 -24.36 1.88 1.85
C SER A 62 -23.35 2.60 2.74
N TYR A 63 -22.63 3.53 2.15
CA TYR A 63 -21.59 4.34 2.82
C TYR A 63 -22.09 5.77 3.01
N ASN A 64 -21.87 6.34 4.19
CA ASN A 64 -22.30 7.69 4.53
C ASN A 64 -21.19 8.73 4.36
N SER A 65 -19.93 8.28 4.19
CA SER A 65 -18.78 9.16 4.05
C SER A 65 -17.60 8.46 3.39
N TYR A 66 -16.74 9.25 2.77
CA TYR A 66 -15.46 8.78 2.21
C TYR A 66 -14.56 8.14 3.27
N ILE A 67 -14.50 8.73 4.47
CA ILE A 67 -13.71 8.20 5.58
C ILE A 67 -14.23 6.82 6.01
N GLY A 68 -15.56 6.66 6.08
CA GLY A 68 -16.18 5.38 6.42
C GLY A 68 -15.93 4.29 5.38
N LEU A 69 -16.04 4.64 4.08
CA LEU A 69 -15.70 3.73 2.99
C LEU A 69 -14.22 3.32 3.05
N LYS A 70 -13.32 4.28 3.23
CA LYS A 70 -11.88 4.03 3.38
C LYS A 70 -11.58 3.10 4.55
N ALA A 71 -12.10 3.39 5.73
CA ALA A 71 -11.87 2.57 6.92
C ALA A 71 -12.34 1.12 6.69
N TRP A 72 -13.50 0.94 6.06
CA TRP A 72 -14.04 -0.38 5.76
C TRP A 72 -13.21 -1.16 4.73
N LEU A 73 -12.68 -0.49 3.69
CA LEU A 73 -11.76 -1.13 2.73
C LEU A 73 -10.54 -1.73 3.42
N TYR A 74 -9.90 -0.97 4.31
CA TYR A 74 -8.73 -1.43 5.05
C TYR A 74 -9.06 -2.56 6.04
N GLU A 75 -10.18 -2.45 6.73
CA GLU A 75 -10.67 -3.51 7.62
C GLU A 75 -10.91 -4.81 6.84
N LEU A 76 -11.51 -4.73 5.66
CA LEU A 76 -11.79 -5.90 4.83
C LEU A 76 -10.50 -6.56 4.35
N VAL A 77 -9.53 -5.80 3.85
CA VAL A 77 -8.20 -6.32 3.48
C VAL A 77 -7.50 -6.94 4.68
N GLN A 78 -7.51 -6.28 5.83
CA GLN A 78 -6.90 -6.79 7.05
C GLN A 78 -7.51 -8.14 7.45
N ASN A 79 -8.83 -8.27 7.44
CA ASN A 79 -9.52 -9.50 7.79
C ASN A 79 -9.18 -10.64 6.80
N LYS A 80 -9.11 -10.34 5.50
CA LYS A 80 -8.69 -11.32 4.48
C LYS A 80 -7.22 -11.76 4.69
N CYS A 81 -6.32 -10.83 4.99
CA CYS A 81 -4.92 -11.15 5.33
C CYS A 81 -4.82 -12.06 6.57
N LEU A 82 -5.57 -11.74 7.64
CA LEU A 82 -5.59 -12.56 8.85
C LEU A 82 -6.12 -13.97 8.59
N ASN A 83 -7.16 -14.10 7.77
CA ASN A 83 -7.71 -15.40 7.39
C ASN A 83 -6.69 -16.21 6.59
N TYR A 84 -6.03 -15.60 5.60
CA TYR A 84 -4.94 -16.23 4.85
C TYR A 84 -3.82 -16.75 5.78
N LEU A 85 -3.35 -15.90 6.71
CA LEU A 85 -2.30 -16.29 7.66
C LEU A 85 -2.75 -17.41 8.61
N LYS A 86 -4.01 -17.41 9.04
CA LYS A 86 -4.57 -18.52 9.84
C LYS A 86 -4.56 -19.83 9.05
N HIS A 87 -5.00 -19.83 7.81
CA HIS A 87 -4.95 -21.01 6.94
C HIS A 87 -3.53 -21.52 6.72
N LYS A 88 -2.60 -20.62 6.37
CA LYS A 88 -1.18 -20.96 6.20
C LYS A 88 -0.53 -21.52 7.48
N ASN A 89 -0.92 -21.04 8.65
CA ASN A 89 -0.46 -21.56 9.93
C ASN A 89 -1.08 -22.95 10.26
N VAL A 90 -2.31 -23.19 9.88
CA VAL A 90 -2.96 -24.52 10.01
C VAL A 90 -2.24 -25.53 9.12
N GLU A 91 -1.95 -25.19 7.86
CA GLU A 91 -1.17 -26.05 6.95
C GLU A 91 0.22 -26.35 7.49
N ARG A 92 0.93 -25.34 8.04
CA ARG A 92 2.23 -25.54 8.70
C ARG A 92 2.14 -26.41 9.95
N LYS A 93 1.08 -26.31 10.75
CA LYS A 93 0.87 -27.16 11.93
C LYS A 93 0.60 -28.62 11.55
N TYR A 94 0.04 -28.89 10.40
CA TYR A 94 -0.09 -30.25 9.88
C TYR A 94 1.27 -30.84 9.44
N HIS A 95 2.24 -29.98 9.07
CA HIS A 95 3.59 -30.38 8.66
C HIS A 95 4.66 -30.30 9.76
N SER A 96 4.37 -29.67 10.91
CA SER A 96 5.32 -29.61 12.03
C SER A 96 4.59 -29.60 13.37
N TYR A 97 4.44 -30.80 13.93
CA TYR A 97 4.23 -30.98 15.36
C TYR A 97 5.55 -30.58 16.04
N VAL A 98 5.77 -29.31 16.35
CA VAL A 98 6.59 -28.76 17.45
C VAL A 98 6.75 -27.24 17.31
N ASN A 99 6.36 -26.52 18.39
CA ASN A 99 6.83 -25.23 18.91
C ASN A 99 6.30 -23.89 18.38
N SER A 100 5.68 -23.27 19.35
CA SER A 100 5.70 -21.84 19.75
C SER A 100 4.67 -20.91 19.14
N HIS A 101 3.73 -20.62 20.01
CA HIS A 101 2.84 -19.46 19.98
C HIS A 101 3.67 -18.16 19.78
N LYS A 102 3.41 -17.46 18.70
CA LYS A 102 3.51 -16.01 18.67
C LYS A 102 2.11 -15.47 18.42
N ASP A 103 1.53 -14.93 19.46
CA ASP A 103 0.32 -14.14 19.40
C ASP A 103 0.54 -13.01 18.38
N ILE A 104 -0.19 -13.06 17.27
CA ILE A 104 -0.34 -11.92 16.40
C ILE A 104 -1.32 -11.01 17.14
N VAL A 105 -0.78 -10.20 18.03
CA VAL A 105 -1.51 -9.08 18.64
C VAL A 105 -1.97 -8.21 17.48
N GLY A 106 -3.30 -8.05 17.38
CA GLY A 106 -3.91 -7.12 16.44
C GLY A 106 -3.37 -5.72 16.73
N GLU A 107 -2.40 -5.26 15.94
CA GLU A 107 -2.01 -3.86 15.96
C GLU A 107 -3.25 -3.04 15.61
N SER A 108 -3.62 -2.14 16.51
CA SER A 108 -4.70 -1.20 16.29
C SER A 108 -4.42 -0.47 14.96
N PHE A 109 -5.43 -0.41 14.13
CA PHE A 109 -5.37 0.25 12.84
C PHE A 109 -5.00 1.74 13.06
N ASP A 110 -3.76 2.11 12.77
CA ASP A 110 -3.30 3.48 12.86
C ASP A 110 -3.59 4.21 11.54
N LEU A 111 -4.75 4.88 11.49
CA LEU A 111 -5.18 5.73 10.37
C LEU A 111 -4.12 6.79 10.02
N THR A 112 -3.31 7.18 11.00
CA THR A 112 -2.23 8.15 10.81
C THR A 112 -1.11 7.58 9.94
N GLN A 113 -0.73 6.32 10.15
CA GLN A 113 0.28 5.65 9.33
C GLN A 113 -0.19 5.54 7.88
N GLU A 114 -1.46 5.19 7.67
CA GLU A 114 -2.05 5.02 6.35
C GLU A 114 -2.08 6.34 5.56
N GLU A 115 -2.43 7.44 6.20
CA GLU A 115 -2.40 8.75 5.57
C GLU A 115 -0.97 9.18 5.19
N ILE A 116 0.04 8.84 6.00
CA ILE A 116 1.44 9.07 5.67
C ILE A 116 1.84 8.32 4.41
N TYR A 117 1.45 7.05 4.29
CA TYR A 117 1.77 6.25 3.09
C TYR A 117 1.03 6.76 1.86
N ARG A 118 -0.24 7.15 1.99
CA ARG A 118 -1.00 7.74 0.89
C ARG A 118 -0.34 9.00 0.35
N ARG A 119 0.04 9.92 1.22
CA ARG A 119 0.73 11.16 0.83
C ARG A 119 2.09 10.89 0.21
N LEU A 120 2.84 9.93 0.75
CA LEU A 120 4.12 9.55 0.17
C LEU A 120 3.96 9.01 -1.26
N TYR A 121 3.01 8.12 -1.48
CA TYR A 121 2.77 7.56 -2.80
C TYR A 121 2.40 8.65 -3.82
N LEU A 122 1.45 9.53 -3.48
CA LEU A 122 1.09 10.64 -4.36
C LEU A 122 2.31 11.51 -4.68
N ALA A 123 3.11 11.83 -3.68
CA ALA A 123 4.34 12.61 -3.87
C ALA A 123 5.37 11.88 -4.75
N VAL A 124 5.48 10.55 -4.65
CA VAL A 124 6.35 9.74 -5.51
C VAL A 124 5.86 9.76 -6.95
N ARG A 125 4.56 9.64 -7.19
CA ARG A 125 3.99 9.71 -8.56
C ARG A 125 4.21 11.06 -9.25
N GLU A 126 4.34 12.12 -8.48
CA GLU A 126 4.62 13.47 -8.98
C GLU A 126 6.12 13.77 -9.18
N LEU A 127 6.99 12.80 -8.88
CA LEU A 127 8.41 12.94 -9.20
C LEU A 127 8.64 12.93 -10.71
N PRO A 128 9.66 13.64 -11.19
CA PRO A 128 10.12 13.50 -12.59
C PRO A 128 10.40 12.03 -12.92
N ASP A 129 10.05 11.58 -14.12
CA ASP A 129 10.04 10.16 -14.50
C ASP A 129 11.33 9.41 -14.16
N LYS A 130 12.50 9.99 -14.46
CA LYS A 130 13.80 9.36 -14.13
C LYS A 130 14.05 9.26 -12.64
N CYS A 131 13.62 10.25 -11.85
CA CYS A 131 13.73 10.22 -10.40
C CYS A 131 12.76 9.21 -9.79
N ARG A 132 11.55 9.12 -10.34
CA ARG A 132 10.52 8.16 -9.92
C ARG A 132 10.99 6.74 -10.16
N ALA A 133 11.41 6.39 -11.37
CA ALA A 133 11.88 5.04 -11.70
C ALA A 133 13.03 4.58 -10.78
N VAL A 134 14.02 5.44 -10.54
CA VAL A 134 15.11 5.14 -9.60
C VAL A 134 14.59 4.96 -8.17
N PHE A 135 13.65 5.80 -7.74
CA PHE A 135 13.15 5.79 -6.36
C PHE A 135 12.22 4.59 -6.09
N GLU A 136 11.42 4.17 -7.04
CA GLU A 136 10.57 2.97 -6.97
C GLU A 136 11.45 1.72 -6.81
N LEU A 137 12.45 1.51 -7.64
CA LEU A 137 13.40 0.39 -7.50
C LEU A 137 14.17 0.42 -6.17
N TYR A 138 14.48 1.61 -5.65
CA TYR A 138 15.08 1.76 -4.33
C TYR A 138 14.09 1.37 -3.20
N LEU A 139 12.81 1.67 -3.35
CA LEU A 139 11.77 1.23 -2.41
C LEU A 139 11.60 -0.30 -2.41
N ASP A 140 11.78 -0.94 -3.57
CA ASP A 140 11.78 -2.40 -3.74
C ASP A 140 13.04 -3.08 -3.18
N GLY A 141 13.92 -2.31 -2.54
CA GLY A 141 15.12 -2.83 -1.88
C GLY A 141 16.32 -3.04 -2.78
N LYS A 142 16.27 -2.65 -4.04
CA LYS A 142 17.39 -2.77 -4.99
C LYS A 142 18.56 -1.88 -4.59
N LYS A 143 19.78 -2.39 -4.76
CA LYS A 143 21.01 -1.63 -4.56
C LYS A 143 21.28 -0.72 -5.75
N ASN A 144 22.14 0.29 -5.56
CA ASN A 144 22.41 1.27 -6.61
C ASN A 144 23.01 0.67 -7.89
N ASP A 145 23.81 -0.37 -7.78
CA ASP A 145 24.41 -1.13 -8.88
C ASP A 145 23.35 -1.95 -9.66
N GLU A 146 22.40 -2.56 -8.95
CA GLU A 146 21.27 -3.27 -9.56
C GLU A 146 20.35 -2.29 -10.30
N ILE A 147 20.05 -1.12 -9.69
CA ILE A 147 19.25 -0.07 -10.32
C ILE A 147 19.94 0.46 -11.58
N ALA A 148 21.26 0.67 -11.50
CA ALA A 148 22.06 1.13 -12.63
C ALA A 148 21.99 0.15 -13.80
N ALA A 149 22.07 -1.16 -13.54
CA ALA A 149 21.96 -2.21 -14.54
C ALA A 149 20.54 -2.28 -15.14
N ILE A 150 19.47 -2.20 -14.30
CA ILE A 150 18.08 -2.27 -14.75
C ILE A 150 17.69 -1.08 -15.65
N LEU A 151 18.17 0.12 -15.29
CA LEU A 151 17.83 1.36 -16.00
C LEU A 151 18.85 1.76 -17.06
N GLU A 152 19.91 0.96 -17.26
CA GLU A 152 21.00 1.21 -18.21
C GLU A 152 21.65 2.59 -18.04
N ILE A 153 21.88 3.01 -16.79
CA ILE A 153 22.51 4.28 -16.42
C ILE A 153 23.70 4.06 -15.47
N SER A 154 24.55 5.08 -15.32
CA SER A 154 25.68 4.96 -14.37
C SER A 154 25.20 4.95 -12.90
N VAL A 155 25.95 4.28 -12.04
CA VAL A 155 25.71 4.30 -10.57
C VAL A 155 25.73 5.73 -10.02
N LEU A 156 26.56 6.61 -10.62
CA LEU A 156 26.59 8.03 -10.26
C LEU A 156 25.27 8.72 -10.60
N THR A 157 24.71 8.43 -11.78
CA THR A 157 23.41 8.92 -12.22
C THR A 157 22.27 8.43 -11.31
N VAL A 158 22.30 7.15 -10.89
CA VAL A 158 21.35 6.61 -9.89
C VAL A 158 21.43 7.39 -8.59
N LYS A 159 22.63 7.64 -8.06
CA LYS A 159 22.80 8.42 -6.83
C LYS A 159 22.25 9.84 -6.98
N ALA A 160 22.49 10.50 -8.10
CA ALA A 160 21.99 11.85 -8.39
C ALA A 160 20.45 11.89 -8.45
N HIS A 161 19.81 10.95 -9.19
CA HIS A 161 18.34 10.86 -9.25
C HIS A 161 17.73 10.53 -7.90
N LYS A 162 18.35 9.63 -7.13
CA LYS A 162 17.89 9.29 -5.77
C LYS A 162 17.97 10.49 -4.83
N GLN A 163 19.08 11.24 -4.84
CA GLN A 163 19.21 12.45 -4.02
C GLN A 163 18.16 13.50 -4.40
N ASN A 164 17.94 13.72 -5.71
CA ASN A 164 16.93 14.66 -6.19
C ASN A 164 15.51 14.22 -5.79
N ALA A 165 15.18 12.93 -5.92
CA ALA A 165 13.89 12.39 -5.45
C ALA A 165 13.69 12.64 -3.96
N VAL A 166 14.68 12.32 -3.12
CA VAL A 166 14.62 12.55 -1.67
C VAL A 166 14.44 14.04 -1.33
N ARG A 167 15.15 14.94 -2.04
CA ARG A 167 14.98 16.38 -1.85
C ARG A 167 13.56 16.85 -2.17
N LEU A 168 13.03 16.46 -3.33
CA LEU A 168 11.67 16.82 -3.76
C LEU A 168 10.59 16.26 -2.81
N LEU A 169 10.75 15.02 -2.36
CA LEU A 169 9.83 14.41 -1.40
C LEU A 169 9.89 15.11 -0.03
N LYS A 170 11.09 15.50 0.41
CA LYS A 170 11.26 16.27 1.65
C LYS A 170 10.60 17.65 1.58
N GLU A 171 10.74 18.35 0.45
CA GLU A 171 10.09 19.65 0.22
C GLU A 171 8.57 19.55 0.22
N ARG A 172 8.00 18.49 -0.36
CA ARG A 172 6.54 18.30 -0.45
C ARG A 172 5.90 17.75 0.82
N LEU A 173 6.55 16.82 1.48
CA LEU A 173 6.00 16.09 2.63
C LEU A 173 6.45 16.64 3.98
N GLY A 174 7.48 17.48 4.00
CA GLY A 174 8.00 18.07 5.25
C GLY A 174 8.31 17.02 6.33
N THR A 175 7.76 17.21 7.52
CA THR A 175 7.92 16.29 8.65
C THR A 175 7.36 14.90 8.42
N LEU A 176 6.36 14.73 7.55
CA LEU A 176 5.80 13.41 7.20
C LEU A 176 6.82 12.50 6.52
N PHE A 177 7.74 13.07 5.73
CA PHE A 177 8.82 12.29 5.11
C PHE A 177 9.82 11.77 6.14
N LEU A 178 10.13 12.56 7.17
CA LEU A 178 10.98 12.11 8.29
C LEU A 178 10.29 11.00 9.09
N LEU A 179 8.99 11.11 9.33
CA LEU A 179 8.20 10.07 10.00
C LEU A 179 8.21 8.76 9.21
N TYR A 180 8.03 8.84 7.89
CA TYR A 180 8.15 7.68 7.00
C TYR A 180 9.53 7.01 7.08
N LEU A 181 10.62 7.79 7.07
CA LEU A 181 11.97 7.24 7.18
C LEU A 181 12.21 6.56 8.53
N LEU A 182 11.65 7.08 9.62
CA LEU A 182 11.72 6.48 10.96
C LEU A 182 10.92 5.17 11.02
N LEU A 183 9.71 5.15 10.47
CA LEU A 183 8.89 3.94 10.37
C LEU A 183 9.58 2.87 9.53
N ARG A 184 10.17 3.24 8.39
CA ARG A 184 10.93 2.30 7.55
C ARG A 184 12.09 1.64 8.27
N LYS A 185 12.87 2.38 9.09
CA LYS A 185 13.97 1.81 9.87
C LYS A 185 13.51 0.76 10.89
N LYS A 186 12.30 0.88 11.40
CA LYS A 186 11.72 -0.04 12.40
C LYS A 186 11.23 -1.35 11.77
N PHE A 187 10.88 -1.35 10.47
CA PHE A 187 10.28 -2.50 9.78
C PHE A 187 11.23 -3.28 8.86
N PHE A 188 12.42 -2.76 8.55
CA PHE A 188 13.43 -3.42 7.69
C PHE A 188 14.67 -3.90 8.48
N ARG A 189 14.48 -4.22 9.77
CA ARG A 189 15.48 -4.92 10.59
C ARG A 189 15.12 -6.37 10.80
#